data_24da8ab92b54a64f52c662b5187d4edf
#
_entry.id   24da8ab92b54a64f52c662b5187d4edf
#
_cell.length_a   1.000
_cell.length_b   1.000
_cell.length_c   1.000
_cell.angle_alpha   90.00
_cell.angle_beta   90.00
_cell.angle_gamma   90.00
#
_symmetry.space_group_name_H-M   'P 1'
#
loop_
_entity.id
_entity.type
_entity.pdbx_description
1 polymer ?
#
loop_
_entity_poly.entity_id
_entity_poly.type
_entity_poly.pdbx_seq_one_letter_code
_entity_poly.pdbx_strand_id
1 'polypeptide(L)'
;TLAFGFDQTSIIFFGIAGNVVAGLGAAIAGRLDDILGSRTIIIASLIGLIIAGTGVFIFADQGQITYWIGGLILCLFVGPAQSSSRTFVSRFAPAGREGEVFGMYQLTGRALSFLSGLMWSASISLSFVFGVTSNNTVWGIWGLMLILLVGLILLLRIDPNPKINFTK
;
A
#
# COMPACT_ATOMS: atom_id res chain seq x y z
N THR A 1 14.01 -15.71 -5.35
CA THR A 1 15.04 -16.33 -6.22
C THR A 1 14.58 -16.57 -7.64
N LEU A 2 13.29 -16.69 -7.92
CA LEU A 2 12.83 -17.21 -9.23
C LEU A 2 12.50 -16.15 -10.27
N ALA A 3 12.09 -14.93 -9.88
CA ALA A 3 11.66 -13.94 -10.86
C ALA A 3 12.72 -12.89 -11.23
N PHE A 4 13.67 -12.60 -10.34
CA PHE A 4 14.57 -11.45 -10.50
C PHE A 4 16.04 -11.76 -10.18
N GLY A 5 16.41 -13.05 -10.00
CA GLY A 5 17.80 -13.46 -9.73
C GLY A 5 18.36 -12.99 -8.38
N PHE A 6 17.51 -12.64 -7.43
CA PHE A 6 17.96 -12.24 -6.09
C PHE A 6 18.49 -13.42 -5.30
N ASP A 7 19.67 -13.27 -4.72
CA ASP A 7 20.19 -14.17 -3.69
C ASP A 7 19.39 -13.96 -2.38
N GLN A 8 19.31 -15.04 -1.59
CA GLN A 8 18.55 -15.02 -0.33
C GLN A 8 19.03 -13.93 0.63
N THR A 9 20.32 -13.67 0.64
CA THR A 9 20.95 -12.61 1.42
C THR A 9 20.45 -11.22 0.99
N SER A 10 20.38 -10.97 -0.32
CA SER A 10 19.86 -9.71 -0.88
C SER A 10 18.41 -9.45 -0.50
N ILE A 11 17.57 -10.49 -0.42
CA ILE A 11 16.17 -10.38 0.00
C ILE A 11 16.08 -9.94 1.48
N ILE A 12 16.92 -10.50 2.35
CA ILE A 12 16.96 -10.14 3.77
C ILE A 12 17.40 -8.67 3.93
N PHE A 13 18.47 -8.26 3.24
CA PHE A 13 18.94 -6.88 3.29
C PHE A 13 17.88 -5.90 2.75
N PHE A 14 17.19 -6.27 1.67
CA PHE A 14 16.08 -5.48 1.14
C PHE A 14 14.94 -5.34 2.16
N GLY A 15 14.59 -6.43 2.86
CA GLY A 15 13.57 -6.40 3.90
C GLY A 15 13.94 -5.48 5.06
N ILE A 16 15.19 -5.50 5.51
CA ILE A 16 15.69 -4.61 6.57
C ILE A 16 15.66 -3.15 6.08
N ALA A 17 16.26 -2.87 4.92
CA ALA A 17 16.30 -1.52 4.35
C ALA A 17 14.89 -0.96 4.12
N GLY A 18 13.99 -1.78 3.57
CA GLY A 18 12.59 -1.42 3.34
C GLY A 18 11.85 -1.05 4.62
N ASN A 19 12.05 -1.82 5.71
CA ASN A 19 11.45 -1.49 7.00
C ASN A 19 12.00 -0.19 7.59
N VAL A 20 13.32 0.06 7.47
CA VAL A 20 13.92 1.32 7.93
C VAL A 20 13.35 2.50 7.14
N VAL A 21 13.28 2.40 5.81
CA VAL A 21 12.73 3.44 4.94
C VAL A 21 11.25 3.68 5.22
N ALA A 22 10.45 2.62 5.42
CA ALA A 22 9.04 2.74 5.80
C ALA A 22 8.87 3.43 7.16
N GLY A 23 9.73 3.10 8.14
CA GLY A 23 9.75 3.76 9.45
C GLY A 23 10.07 5.25 9.36
N LEU A 24 11.07 5.64 8.55
CA LEU A 24 11.40 7.04 8.30
C LEU A 24 10.23 7.75 7.61
N GLY A 25 9.63 7.14 6.60
CA GLY A 25 8.45 7.66 5.93
C GLY A 25 7.28 7.90 6.90
N ALA A 26 7.01 6.93 7.78
CA ALA A 26 5.97 7.06 8.81
C ALA A 26 6.27 8.17 9.82
N ALA A 27 7.54 8.34 10.23
CA ALA A 27 7.95 9.39 11.15
C ALA A 27 7.78 10.81 10.56
N ILE A 28 8.13 10.98 9.28
CA ILE A 28 7.91 12.22 8.55
C ILE A 28 6.41 12.48 8.39
N ALA A 29 5.64 11.45 8.01
CA ALA A 29 4.21 11.54 7.82
C ALA A 29 3.47 11.90 9.11
N GLY A 30 3.93 11.44 10.28
CA GLY A 30 3.33 11.80 11.57
C GLY A 30 3.29 13.31 11.80
N ARG A 31 4.39 14.00 11.49
CA ARG A 31 4.43 15.48 11.58
C ARG A 31 3.56 16.16 10.53
N LEU A 32 3.55 15.62 9.32
CA LEU A 32 2.73 16.17 8.23
C LEU A 32 1.23 15.90 8.46
N ASP A 33 0.89 14.81 9.14
CA ASP A 33 -0.49 14.46 9.50
C ASP A 33 -1.13 15.48 10.42
N ASP A 34 -0.35 16.04 11.36
CA ASP A 34 -0.81 17.10 12.26
C ASP A 34 -1.08 18.42 11.52
N ILE A 35 -0.40 18.69 10.41
CA ILE A 35 -0.50 19.93 9.63
C ILE A 35 -1.54 19.79 8.50
N LEU A 36 -1.45 18.70 7.73
CA LEU A 36 -2.22 18.51 6.50
C LEU A 36 -3.46 17.61 6.69
N GLY A 37 -3.52 16.92 7.82
CA GLY A 37 -4.58 15.95 8.15
C GLY A 37 -4.34 14.56 7.54
N SER A 38 -4.77 13.52 8.27
CA SER A 38 -4.54 12.11 7.93
C SER A 38 -5.05 11.74 6.53
N ARG A 39 -6.21 12.26 6.13
CA ARG A 39 -6.80 11.98 4.82
C ARG A 39 -5.89 12.40 3.67
N THR A 40 -5.31 13.59 3.75
CA THR A 40 -4.40 14.13 2.72
C THR A 40 -3.14 13.27 2.60
N ILE A 41 -2.59 12.86 3.74
CA ILE A 41 -1.40 12.01 3.76
C ILE A 41 -1.69 10.63 3.17
N ILE A 42 -2.84 10.03 3.48
CA ILE A 42 -3.23 8.73 2.89
C ILE A 42 -3.39 8.87 1.37
N ILE A 43 -4.05 9.92 0.88
CA ILE A 43 -4.23 10.16 -0.57
C ILE A 43 -2.86 10.33 -1.24
N ALA A 44 -1.99 11.17 -0.69
CA ALA A 44 -0.65 11.39 -1.23
C ALA A 44 0.18 10.10 -1.25
N SER A 45 0.09 9.29 -0.20
CA SER A 45 0.78 8.00 -0.11
C SER A 45 0.25 6.99 -1.13
N LEU A 46 -1.08 6.90 -1.32
CA LEU A 46 -1.67 6.01 -2.32
C LEU A 46 -1.28 6.42 -3.74
N ILE A 47 -1.28 7.71 -4.04
CA ILE A 47 -0.81 8.23 -5.33
C ILE A 47 0.67 7.89 -5.53
N GLY A 48 1.51 8.12 -4.51
CA GLY A 48 2.92 7.77 -4.54
C GLY A 48 3.15 6.27 -4.78
N LEU A 49 2.37 5.40 -4.13
CA LEU A 49 2.42 3.95 -4.32
C LEU A 49 2.03 3.54 -5.75
N ILE A 50 0.99 4.15 -6.31
CA ILE A 50 0.55 3.87 -7.68
C ILE A 50 1.61 4.32 -8.69
N ILE A 51 2.18 5.51 -8.53
CA ILE A 51 3.23 6.02 -9.40
C ILE A 51 4.49 5.14 -9.30
N ALA A 52 4.95 4.83 -8.08
CA ALA A 52 6.12 4.00 -7.86
C ALA A 52 5.92 2.57 -8.40
N GLY A 53 4.76 1.96 -8.15
CA GLY A 53 4.45 0.63 -8.65
C GLY A 53 4.36 0.57 -10.17
N THR A 54 3.78 1.59 -10.80
CA THR A 54 3.76 1.72 -12.27
C THR A 54 5.19 1.90 -12.80
N GLY A 55 6.03 2.68 -12.12
CA GLY A 55 7.44 2.83 -12.46
C GLY A 55 8.19 1.49 -12.41
N VAL A 56 8.02 0.74 -11.33
CA VAL A 56 8.63 -0.60 -11.21
C VAL A 56 8.17 -1.52 -12.34
N PHE A 57 6.90 -1.44 -12.75
CA PHE A 57 6.38 -2.24 -13.86
C PHE A 57 7.01 -1.86 -15.20
N ILE A 58 7.06 -0.55 -15.52
CA ILE A 58 7.60 -0.05 -16.81
C ILE A 58 9.09 -0.35 -16.94
N PHE A 59 9.84 -0.21 -15.85
CA PHE A 59 11.30 -0.40 -15.84
C PHE A 59 11.72 -1.80 -15.39
N ALA A 60 10.79 -2.77 -15.37
CA ALA A 60 11.05 -4.14 -14.92
C ALA A 60 12.21 -4.82 -15.65
N ASP A 61 12.43 -4.49 -16.91
CA ASP A 61 13.47 -5.10 -17.76
C ASP A 61 14.88 -4.52 -17.53
N GLN A 62 15.02 -3.45 -16.76
CA GLN A 62 16.31 -2.77 -16.54
C GLN A 62 17.18 -3.40 -15.42
N GLY A 63 16.75 -4.55 -14.89
CA GLY A 63 17.55 -5.34 -13.98
C GLY A 63 17.32 -5.07 -12.49
N GLN A 64 18.18 -5.68 -11.67
CA GLN A 64 18.01 -5.75 -10.21
C GLN A 64 18.00 -4.40 -9.50
N ILE A 65 18.75 -3.42 -9.99
CA ILE A 65 18.86 -2.08 -9.38
C ILE A 65 17.52 -1.35 -9.43
N THR A 66 16.77 -1.49 -10.51
CA THR A 66 15.44 -0.87 -10.65
C THR A 66 14.45 -1.38 -9.60
N TYR A 67 14.51 -2.69 -9.30
CA TYR A 67 13.68 -3.27 -8.24
C TYR A 67 14.09 -2.78 -6.86
N TRP A 68 15.39 -2.61 -6.60
CA TRP A 68 15.86 -2.06 -5.34
C TRP A 68 15.36 -0.63 -5.13
N ILE A 69 15.57 0.24 -6.10
CA ILE A 69 15.16 1.64 -6.01
C ILE A 69 13.63 1.74 -5.95
N GLY A 70 12.93 1.11 -6.87
CA GLY A 70 11.47 1.15 -6.91
C GLY A 70 10.82 0.56 -5.67
N GLY A 71 11.34 -0.56 -5.18
CA GLY A 71 10.86 -1.20 -3.96
C GLY A 71 11.09 -0.34 -2.71
N LEU A 72 12.24 0.34 -2.59
CA LEU A 72 12.48 1.27 -1.47
C LEU A 72 11.57 2.49 -1.55
N ILE A 73 11.29 3.01 -2.75
CA ILE A 73 10.30 4.08 -2.93
C ILE A 73 8.90 3.61 -2.52
N LEU A 74 8.51 2.40 -2.89
CA LEU A 74 7.25 1.81 -2.42
C LEU A 74 7.21 1.74 -0.89
N CYS A 75 8.27 1.25 -0.24
CA CYS A 75 8.37 1.18 1.21
C CYS A 75 8.24 2.56 1.86
N LEU A 76 8.82 3.61 1.24
CA LEU A 76 8.72 4.98 1.72
C LEU A 76 7.27 5.47 1.83
N PHE A 77 6.39 5.08 0.90
CA PHE A 77 4.98 5.48 0.90
C PHE A 77 4.08 4.52 1.69
N VAL A 78 4.47 3.25 1.86
CA VAL A 78 3.72 2.28 2.66
C VAL A 78 3.68 2.69 4.14
N GLY A 79 4.80 3.16 4.68
CA GLY A 79 4.89 3.63 6.07
C GLY A 79 3.85 4.70 6.41
N PRO A 80 3.85 5.84 5.69
CA PRO A 80 2.84 6.88 5.82
C PRO A 80 1.41 6.40 5.64
N ALA A 81 1.13 5.61 4.60
CA ALA A 81 -0.21 5.08 4.36
C ALA A 81 -0.74 4.29 5.56
N GLN A 82 0.09 3.45 6.17
CA GLN A 82 -0.30 2.65 7.34
C GLN A 82 -0.43 3.49 8.61
N SER A 83 0.50 4.40 8.90
CA SER A 83 0.46 5.22 10.11
C SER A 83 -0.74 6.17 10.07
N SER A 84 -0.92 6.92 8.98
CA SER A 84 -2.01 7.89 8.85
C SER A 84 -3.38 7.23 8.77
N SER A 85 -3.50 6.00 8.22
CA SER A 85 -4.77 5.28 8.26
C SER A 85 -5.21 4.92 9.67
N ARG A 86 -4.28 4.56 10.55
CA ARG A 86 -4.57 4.30 11.97
C ARG A 86 -4.97 5.59 12.70
N THR A 87 -4.26 6.69 12.46
CA THR A 87 -4.60 8.01 13.00
C THR A 87 -5.97 8.47 12.50
N PHE A 88 -6.27 8.26 11.22
CA PHE A 88 -7.58 8.56 10.65
C PHE A 88 -8.69 7.80 11.37
N VAL A 89 -8.54 6.50 11.54
CA VAL A 89 -9.52 5.64 12.26
C VAL A 89 -9.67 6.09 13.72
N SER A 90 -8.59 6.45 14.42
CA SER A 90 -8.66 6.91 15.81
C SER A 90 -9.42 8.20 15.97
N ARG A 91 -9.33 9.13 15.01
CA ARG A 91 -10.08 10.39 15.02
C ARG A 91 -11.59 10.23 14.82
N PHE A 92 -12.01 9.11 14.21
CA PHE A 92 -13.43 8.79 13.99
C PHE A 92 -14.00 7.84 15.04
N ALA A 93 -13.17 7.25 15.90
CA ALA A 93 -13.64 6.36 16.94
C ALA A 93 -14.41 7.13 18.02
N PRO A 94 -15.67 6.74 18.36
CA PRO A 94 -16.40 7.31 19.47
C PRO A 94 -15.70 7.03 20.80
N ALA A 95 -15.73 7.98 21.73
CA ALA A 95 -15.15 7.80 23.04
C ALA A 95 -15.76 6.57 23.76
N GLY A 96 -14.89 5.67 24.22
CA GLY A 96 -15.26 4.42 24.89
C GLY A 96 -15.54 3.23 23.94
N ARG A 97 -15.49 3.40 22.61
CA ARG A 97 -15.67 2.35 21.63
C ARG A 97 -14.48 2.18 20.69
N GLU A 98 -13.33 2.74 21.05
CA GLU A 98 -12.11 2.72 20.25
C GLU A 98 -11.68 1.28 19.91
N GLY A 99 -11.82 0.37 20.89
CA GLY A 99 -11.48 -1.05 20.71
C GLY A 99 -12.31 -1.74 19.64
N GLU A 100 -13.62 -1.44 19.56
CA GLU A 100 -14.51 -2.00 18.53
C GLU A 100 -14.11 -1.51 17.13
N VAL A 101 -13.86 -0.20 17.00
CA VAL A 101 -13.50 0.42 15.72
C VAL A 101 -12.16 -0.10 15.23
N PHE A 102 -11.16 -0.21 16.10
CA PHE A 102 -9.87 -0.80 15.75
C PHE A 102 -9.96 -2.29 15.46
N GLY A 103 -10.82 -3.03 16.17
CA GLY A 103 -11.12 -4.43 15.89
C GLY A 103 -11.69 -4.61 14.47
N MET A 104 -12.66 -3.80 14.09
CA MET A 104 -13.24 -3.80 12.74
C MET A 104 -12.21 -3.41 11.67
N TYR A 105 -11.39 -2.39 11.94
CA TYR A 105 -10.31 -1.99 11.04
C TYR A 105 -9.32 -3.13 10.79
N GLN A 106 -8.87 -3.81 11.84
CA GLN A 106 -7.94 -4.93 11.73
C GLN A 106 -8.56 -6.14 11.04
N LEU A 107 -9.83 -6.44 11.32
CA LEU A 107 -10.54 -7.54 10.67
C LEU A 107 -10.67 -7.28 9.16
N THR A 108 -11.09 -6.07 8.78
CA THR A 108 -11.20 -5.66 7.38
C THR A 108 -9.84 -5.73 6.68
N GLY A 109 -8.77 -5.24 7.31
CA GLY A 109 -7.42 -5.32 6.77
C GLY A 109 -6.96 -6.75 6.51
N ARG A 110 -7.25 -7.68 7.43
CA ARG A 110 -6.92 -9.10 7.26
C ARG A 110 -7.77 -9.77 6.18
N ALA A 111 -9.06 -9.46 6.09
CA ALA A 111 -9.94 -9.96 5.05
C ALA A 111 -9.48 -9.47 3.65
N LEU A 112 -9.08 -8.21 3.53
CA LEU A 112 -8.60 -7.63 2.28
C LEU A 112 -7.20 -8.14 1.90
N SER A 113 -6.37 -8.57 2.85
CA SER A 113 -5.06 -9.17 2.53
C SER A 113 -5.19 -10.48 1.73
N PHE A 114 -6.27 -11.25 1.95
CA PHE A 114 -6.59 -12.40 1.12
C PHE A 114 -6.90 -11.99 -0.33
N LEU A 115 -7.62 -10.89 -0.51
CA LEU A 115 -7.95 -10.35 -1.84
C LEU A 115 -6.70 -9.94 -2.63
N SER A 116 -5.66 -9.42 -1.95
CA SER A 116 -4.41 -9.05 -2.61
C SER A 116 -3.69 -10.25 -3.23
N GLY A 117 -3.68 -11.39 -2.53
CA GLY A 117 -3.13 -12.66 -3.05
C GLY A 117 -3.93 -13.18 -4.24
N LEU A 118 -5.26 -13.10 -4.20
CA LEU A 118 -6.12 -13.47 -5.32
C LEU A 118 -5.88 -12.59 -6.54
N MET A 119 -5.82 -11.27 -6.36
CA MET A 119 -5.58 -10.32 -7.45
C MET A 119 -4.19 -10.52 -8.08
N TRP A 120 -3.17 -10.79 -7.25
CA TRP A 120 -1.85 -11.14 -7.73
C TRP A 120 -1.89 -12.37 -8.63
N SER A 121 -2.50 -13.48 -8.16
CA SER A 121 -2.63 -14.73 -8.90
C SER A 121 -3.47 -14.56 -10.17
N ALA A 122 -4.58 -13.85 -10.08
CA ALA A 122 -5.47 -13.58 -11.22
C ALA A 122 -4.74 -12.76 -12.31
N SER A 123 -3.96 -11.75 -11.92
CA SER A 123 -3.20 -10.94 -12.88
C SER A 123 -2.12 -11.74 -13.58
N ILE A 124 -1.43 -12.65 -12.88
CA ILE A 124 -0.47 -13.56 -13.50
C ILE A 124 -1.19 -14.53 -14.45
N SER A 125 -2.34 -15.09 -14.04
CA SER A 125 -3.11 -15.98 -14.92
C SER A 125 -3.59 -15.28 -16.18
N LEU A 126 -3.97 -14.02 -16.08
CA LEU A 126 -4.39 -13.19 -17.21
C LEU A 126 -3.23 -12.95 -18.19
N SER A 127 -1.99 -12.81 -17.70
CA SER A 127 -0.82 -12.65 -18.57
C SER A 127 -0.61 -13.84 -19.53
N PHE A 128 -0.90 -15.06 -19.07
CA PHE A 128 -0.86 -16.24 -19.91
C PHE A 128 -1.91 -16.21 -21.02
N VAL A 129 -3.12 -15.69 -20.73
CA VAL A 129 -4.19 -15.56 -21.72
C VAL A 129 -3.78 -14.57 -22.82
N PHE A 130 -3.04 -13.52 -22.48
CA PHE A 130 -2.51 -12.56 -23.45
C PHE A 130 -1.21 -13.01 -24.13
N GLY A 131 -0.77 -14.24 -23.90
CA GLY A 131 0.41 -14.82 -24.57
C GLY A 131 1.74 -14.24 -24.09
N VAL A 132 1.77 -13.56 -22.96
CA VAL A 132 3.01 -13.06 -22.36
C VAL A 132 3.70 -14.20 -21.64
N THR A 133 4.81 -14.68 -22.18
CA THR A 133 5.59 -15.81 -21.65
C THR A 133 6.80 -15.39 -20.83
N SER A 134 7.25 -14.14 -21.00
CA SER A 134 8.38 -13.57 -20.25
C SER A 134 7.89 -12.65 -19.14
N ASN A 135 8.53 -12.71 -17.97
CA ASN A 135 8.27 -11.83 -16.81
C ASN A 135 6.82 -11.82 -16.28
N ASN A 136 6.10 -12.94 -16.39
CA ASN A 136 4.70 -13.05 -15.94
C ASN A 136 4.47 -12.60 -14.49
N THR A 137 5.47 -12.76 -13.63
CA THR A 137 5.39 -12.37 -12.22
C THR A 137 5.23 -10.85 -12.04
N VAL A 138 5.75 -10.06 -12.97
CA VAL A 138 5.63 -8.58 -12.93
C VAL A 138 4.19 -8.13 -13.12
N TRP A 139 3.38 -8.93 -13.85
CA TRP A 139 1.94 -8.66 -14.01
C TRP A 139 1.15 -8.70 -12.72
N GLY A 140 1.66 -9.39 -11.69
CA GLY A 140 1.08 -9.34 -10.35
C GLY A 140 1.02 -7.92 -9.76
N ILE A 141 1.96 -7.04 -10.15
CA ILE A 141 1.98 -5.64 -9.72
C ILE A 141 0.72 -4.91 -10.19
N TRP A 142 0.22 -5.20 -11.40
CA TRP A 142 -1.03 -4.63 -11.90
C TRP A 142 -2.24 -4.95 -11.03
N GLY A 143 -2.34 -6.19 -10.54
CA GLY A 143 -3.42 -6.58 -9.63
C GLY A 143 -3.41 -5.78 -8.33
N LEU A 144 -2.21 -5.53 -7.79
CA LEU A 144 -2.07 -4.69 -6.59
C LEU A 144 -2.39 -3.22 -6.88
N MET A 145 -1.98 -2.69 -8.05
CA MET A 145 -2.29 -1.32 -8.46
C MET A 145 -3.80 -1.10 -8.56
N LEU A 146 -4.55 -2.05 -9.09
CA LEU A 146 -6.02 -1.97 -9.16
C LEU A 146 -6.65 -1.86 -7.76
N ILE A 147 -6.17 -2.65 -6.78
CA ILE A 147 -6.66 -2.56 -5.40
C ILE A 147 -6.38 -1.18 -4.81
N LEU A 148 -5.16 -0.64 -5.00
CA LEU A 148 -4.80 0.69 -4.51
C LEU A 148 -5.64 1.78 -5.16
N LEU A 149 -5.91 1.66 -6.45
CA LEU A 149 -6.76 2.60 -7.20
C LEU A 149 -8.21 2.57 -6.70
N VAL A 150 -8.77 1.38 -6.48
CA VAL A 150 -10.10 1.24 -5.88
C VAL A 150 -10.12 1.86 -4.48
N GLY A 151 -9.12 1.58 -3.66
CA GLY A 151 -8.97 2.18 -2.33
C GLY A 151 -8.90 3.70 -2.37
N LEU A 152 -8.16 4.26 -3.33
CA LEU A 152 -8.06 5.71 -3.54
C LEU A 152 -9.43 6.30 -3.94
N ILE A 153 -10.14 5.69 -4.89
CA ILE A 153 -11.47 6.15 -5.34
C ILE A 153 -12.46 6.12 -4.17
N LEU A 154 -12.47 5.06 -3.38
CA LEU A 154 -13.34 4.96 -2.20
C LEU A 154 -13.00 6.04 -1.17
N LEU A 155 -11.72 6.28 -0.90
CA LEU A 155 -11.29 7.31 0.04
C LEU A 155 -11.67 8.72 -0.42
N LEU A 156 -11.62 8.99 -1.72
CA LEU A 156 -12.04 10.28 -2.29
C LEU A 156 -13.54 10.53 -2.13
N ARG A 157 -14.36 9.46 -2.07
CA ARG A 157 -15.82 9.56 -1.87
C ARG A 157 -16.23 9.71 -0.40
N ILE A 158 -15.33 9.45 0.54
CA ILE A 158 -15.63 9.61 1.97
C ILE A 158 -15.59 11.10 2.32
N ASP A 159 -16.64 11.60 2.97
CA ASP A 159 -16.71 12.98 3.45
C ASP A 159 -15.68 13.19 4.58
N PRO A 160 -14.82 14.21 4.50
CA PRO A 160 -13.80 14.46 5.51
C PRO A 160 -14.37 14.87 6.87
N ASN A 161 -15.65 15.26 6.91
CA ASN A 161 -16.32 15.78 8.11
C ASN A 161 -17.71 15.18 8.25
N PRO A 162 -17.84 13.86 8.51
CA PRO A 162 -19.15 13.28 8.73
C PRO A 162 -19.74 13.94 10.00
N LYS A 163 -20.87 14.64 9.85
CA LYS A 163 -21.69 15.06 10.97
C LYS A 163 -22.31 13.80 11.58
N ILE A 164 -21.55 13.12 12.43
CA ILE A 164 -22.07 11.96 13.16
C ILE A 164 -22.97 12.50 14.26
N ASN A 165 -24.27 12.64 13.96
CA ASN A 165 -25.28 12.86 14.99
C ASN A 165 -25.43 11.56 15.78
N PHE A 166 -24.71 11.44 16.88
CA PHE A 166 -25.03 10.45 17.91
C PHE A 166 -26.33 10.93 18.61
N THR A 167 -27.48 10.71 17.98
CA THR A 167 -28.73 10.71 18.71
C THR A 167 -28.70 9.56 19.72
N LYS A 168 -28.94 9.95 20.99
CA LYS A 168 -28.93 9.12 22.20
C LYS A 168 -29.74 7.86 22.08
#